data_75d15eb031810e7225af808d496032e1
#
_entry.id   75d15eb031810e7225af808d496032e1
#
_cell.length_a   1.000
_cell.length_b   1.000
_cell.length_c   1.000
_cell.angle_alpha   90.00
_cell.angle_beta   90.00
_cell.angle_gamma   90.00
#
_symmetry.space_group_name_H-M   'P 1'
#
loop_
_entity.id
_entity.type
_entity.pdbx_description
1 polymer ?
#
loop_
_entity_poly.entity_id
_entity_poly.type
_entity_poly.pdbx_seq_one_letter_code
_entity_poly.pdbx_strand_id
1 'polypeptide(L)'
;VLLTACGGVQTGSEDTSPAASASSATTSATTSSAAPATPLAVSDKAAQNLCDMMRPELSNWRVQGPTLGRIGLNAMVHEWALTNGGINAQVLADKAVVDRVTLEACSDVHDEAVRALELPDLASGLAF
;
A
#
# COMPACT_ATOMS: atom_id res chain seq x y z
N VAL A 1 44.23 -8.49 -38.43
CA VAL A 1 45.34 -9.30 -37.95
C VAL A 1 45.03 -9.91 -36.63
N LEU A 2 44.72 -11.14 -36.67
CA LEU A 2 45.10 -12.16 -35.71
C LEU A 2 44.71 -12.01 -34.27
N LEU A 3 43.98 -12.82 -33.80
CA LEU A 3 44.11 -14.14 -33.23
C LEU A 3 43.88 -14.08 -31.76
N THR A 4 43.41 -14.87 -31.07
CA THR A 4 43.51 -16.30 -30.98
C THR A 4 42.67 -16.82 -29.90
N ALA A 5 42.22 -17.92 -30.07
CA ALA A 5 41.47 -18.72 -29.18
C ALA A 5 42.28 -19.34 -28.08
N CYS A 6 41.56 -19.80 -27.19
CA CYS A 6 41.90 -20.88 -26.29
C CYS A 6 40.77 -20.95 -25.36
N GLY A 7 40.06 -21.92 -25.35
CA GLY A 7 40.40 -23.28 -25.25
C GLY A 7 40.57 -23.69 -23.78
N GLY A 8 39.52 -23.91 -23.13
CA GLY A 8 39.68 -24.44 -21.87
C GLY A 8 38.57 -25.35 -21.54
N VAL A 9 38.78 -26.49 -21.85
CA VAL A 9 37.88 -27.53 -21.45
C VAL A 9 38.12 -27.82 -20.00
N GLN A 10 37.14 -27.73 -19.34
CA GLN A 10 37.27 -28.10 -18.02
C GLN A 10 36.39 -29.20 -17.76
N THR A 11 36.81 -30.23 -17.79
CA THR A 11 36.05 -31.33 -17.44
C THR A 11 36.16 -31.41 -16.00
N GLY A 12 35.22 -31.24 -15.44
CA GLY A 12 35.33 -31.43 -14.12
C GLY A 12 34.20 -32.03 -13.63
N SER A 13 34.23 -33.08 -13.48
CA SER A 13 33.35 -33.77 -13.06
C SER A 13 33.02 -33.91 -11.81
N GLU A 14 32.21 -34.37 -11.51
CA GLU A 14 31.84 -34.85 -10.39
C GLU A 14 31.57 -34.24 -9.36
N ASP A 15 30.64 -34.17 -9.13
CA ASP A 15 30.30 -34.16 -8.03
C ASP A 15 29.14 -34.39 -7.63
N THR A 16 29.05 -35.06 -7.17
CA THR A 16 28.16 -35.52 -6.49
C THR A 16 27.78 -34.83 -5.46
N SER A 17 26.97 -34.24 -5.45
CA SER A 17 26.55 -33.69 -4.46
C SER A 17 25.50 -34.22 -3.95
N PRO A 18 25.41 -34.37 -3.02
CA PRO A 18 24.50 -34.86 -2.33
C PRO A 18 23.49 -34.11 -1.99
N ALA A 19 22.91 -34.22 -2.20
CA ALA A 19 22.03 -33.78 -1.84
C ALA A 19 21.36 -33.50 -0.93
N ALA A 20 21.24 -33.42 -0.56
CA ALA A 20 20.75 -33.19 0.29
C ALA A 20 19.83 -32.67 0.72
N SER A 21 19.51 -32.90 0.86
CA SER A 21 18.83 -32.57 1.55
C SER A 21 18.05 -31.77 1.79
N ALA A 22 17.63 -31.67 1.64
CA ALA A 22 16.93 -31.07 1.88
C ALA A 22 16.08 -30.70 2.56
N SER A 23 15.79 -30.85 2.88
CA SER A 23 15.12 -30.61 3.60
C SER A 23 14.48 -29.75 3.96
N SER A 24 14.07 -29.66 4.04
CA SER A 24 13.53 -29.07 4.61
C SER A 24 12.74 -28.25 4.72
N ALA A 25 12.45 -28.03 4.61
CA ALA A 25 11.82 -27.38 4.79
C ALA A 25 10.89 -26.86 5.20
N THR A 26 10.61 -26.96 5.43
CA THR A 26 9.84 -26.61 5.90
C THR A 26 9.18 -25.77 6.22
N THR A 27 8.68 -25.51 6.22
CA THR A 27 8.06 -25.03 6.65
C THR A 27 7.36 -24.21 6.94
N SER A 28 7.06 -24.13 7.10
CA SER A 28 6.49 -23.48 7.59
C SER A 28 5.69 -22.65 7.55
N ALA A 29 5.33 -22.50 7.33
CA ALA A 29 4.66 -21.85 7.28
C ALA A 29 3.75 -21.32 7.74
N THR A 30 3.52 -21.32 8.06
CA THR A 30 2.81 -20.89 8.57
C THR A 30 2.08 -20.07 8.74
N THR A 31 1.63 -19.98 8.58
CA THR A 31 0.88 -19.56 8.78
C THR A 31 0.21 -18.76 9.20
N SER A 32 0.08 -18.40 9.40
CA SER A 32 -0.42 -17.55 9.84
C SER A 32 -1.64 -17.20 9.77
N SER A 33 -2.09 -17.56 9.80
CA SER A 33 -3.11 -17.31 9.75
C SER A 33 -3.78 -16.66 10.42
N ALA A 34 -4.06 -16.26 10.43
CA ALA A 34 -4.68 -15.72 10.84
C ALA A 34 -5.58 -15.10 11.45
N ALA A 35 -5.40 -14.64 12.21
CA ALA A 35 -6.18 -13.87 12.95
C ALA A 35 -6.63 -12.78 12.12
N PRO A 36 -7.83 -12.51 12.04
CA PRO A 36 -8.28 -11.36 11.35
C PRO A 36 -7.61 -10.21 12.00
N ALA A 37 -6.92 -9.47 11.23
CA ALA A 37 -6.29 -8.30 11.73
C ALA A 37 -7.38 -7.42 12.30
N THR A 38 -7.19 -6.96 13.51
CA THR A 38 -8.09 -5.99 14.10
C THR A 38 -8.03 -4.74 13.23
N PRO A 39 -9.18 -4.20 12.81
CA PRO A 39 -9.19 -2.97 12.03
C PRO A 39 -8.46 -1.86 12.77
N LEU A 40 -7.72 -1.06 12.03
CA LEU A 40 -6.99 0.06 12.61
C LEU A 40 -7.96 1.02 13.28
N ALA A 41 -7.77 1.25 14.57
CA ALA A 41 -8.55 2.19 15.34
C ALA A 41 -7.93 3.58 15.21
N VAL A 42 -8.74 4.54 14.81
CA VAL A 42 -8.33 5.92 14.62
C VAL A 42 -9.17 6.77 15.57
N SER A 43 -8.55 7.74 16.23
CA SER A 43 -9.28 8.61 17.14
C SER A 43 -10.23 9.54 16.36
N ASP A 44 -11.30 9.96 17.03
CA ASP A 44 -12.25 10.91 16.43
C ASP A 44 -11.56 12.19 15.95
N LYS A 45 -10.56 12.63 16.72
CA LYS A 45 -9.80 13.81 16.34
C LYS A 45 -9.02 13.61 15.04
N ALA A 46 -8.42 12.45 14.88
CA ALA A 46 -7.69 12.13 13.67
C ALA A 46 -8.65 11.98 12.48
N ALA A 47 -9.82 11.40 12.72
CA ALA A 47 -10.86 11.29 11.69
C ALA A 47 -11.33 12.67 11.23
N GLN A 48 -11.62 13.58 12.17
CA GLN A 48 -11.99 14.95 11.85
C GLN A 48 -10.88 15.67 11.09
N ASN A 49 -9.64 15.44 11.48
CA ASN A 49 -8.50 16.06 10.82
C ASN A 49 -8.42 15.66 9.34
N LEU A 50 -8.66 14.38 9.02
CA LEU A 50 -8.70 13.94 7.63
C LEU A 50 -9.84 14.63 6.85
N CYS A 51 -11.00 14.72 7.47
CA CYS A 51 -12.15 15.42 6.88
C CYS A 51 -11.82 16.89 6.56
N ASP A 52 -11.17 17.55 7.50
CA ASP A 52 -10.79 18.96 7.35
C ASP A 52 -9.74 19.16 6.26
N MET A 53 -8.85 18.19 6.09
CA MET A 53 -7.86 18.23 5.01
C MET A 53 -8.51 18.00 3.64
N MET A 54 -9.49 17.09 3.56
CA MET A 54 -10.15 16.77 2.31
C MET A 54 -11.07 17.88 1.82
N ARG A 55 -11.78 18.53 2.73
CA ARG A 55 -12.85 19.47 2.40
C ARG A 55 -12.43 20.58 1.42
N PRO A 56 -11.31 21.28 1.62
CA PRO A 56 -10.89 22.31 0.68
C PRO A 56 -10.42 21.75 -0.66
N GLU A 57 -10.03 20.48 -0.72
CA GLU A 57 -9.51 19.89 -1.95
C GLU A 57 -10.59 19.38 -2.90
N LEU A 58 -11.80 19.22 -2.44
CA LEU A 58 -12.90 18.69 -3.27
C LEU A 58 -13.11 19.49 -4.56
N SER A 59 -13.03 20.81 -4.48
CA SER A 59 -13.17 21.66 -5.66
C SER A 59 -11.98 21.55 -6.58
N ASN A 60 -10.78 21.42 -6.02
CA ASN A 60 -9.56 21.25 -6.79
C ASN A 60 -9.60 19.93 -7.57
N TRP A 61 -10.03 18.85 -6.91
CA TRP A 61 -10.11 17.53 -7.54
C TRP A 61 -11.10 17.51 -8.70
N ARG A 62 -12.23 18.22 -8.57
CA ARG A 62 -13.18 18.35 -9.67
C ARG A 62 -12.62 19.07 -10.87
N VAL A 63 -11.78 20.07 -10.65
CA VAL A 63 -11.17 20.85 -11.72
C VAL A 63 -9.97 20.15 -12.33
N GLN A 64 -9.12 19.55 -11.50
CA GLN A 64 -7.91 18.87 -11.95
C GLN A 64 -8.19 17.52 -12.62
N GLY A 65 -9.32 16.92 -12.28
CA GLY A 65 -9.70 15.61 -12.77
C GLY A 65 -9.15 14.46 -11.92
N PRO A 66 -9.67 13.25 -12.15
CA PRO A 66 -9.40 12.13 -11.27
C PRO A 66 -7.93 11.72 -11.19
N THR A 67 -7.18 11.85 -12.27
CA THR A 67 -5.77 11.42 -12.27
C THR A 67 -4.94 12.23 -11.28
N LEU A 68 -5.00 13.55 -11.36
CA LEU A 68 -4.24 14.41 -10.46
C LEU A 68 -4.85 14.41 -9.06
N GLY A 69 -6.17 14.34 -8.99
CA GLY A 69 -6.85 14.27 -7.70
C GLY A 69 -6.44 13.04 -6.89
N ARG A 70 -6.28 11.89 -7.53
CA ARG A 70 -5.82 10.66 -6.84
C ARG A 70 -4.40 10.80 -6.32
N ILE A 71 -3.53 11.49 -7.05
CA ILE A 71 -2.18 11.79 -6.57
C ILE A 71 -2.27 12.67 -5.32
N GLY A 72 -3.14 13.69 -5.37
CA GLY A 72 -3.39 14.57 -4.23
C GLY A 72 -3.92 13.81 -3.02
N LEU A 73 -4.88 12.91 -3.23
CA LEU A 73 -5.41 12.06 -2.17
C LEU A 73 -4.31 11.24 -1.51
N ASN A 74 -3.43 10.62 -2.31
CA ASN A 74 -2.34 9.82 -1.77
C ASN A 74 -1.41 10.65 -0.89
N ALA A 75 -0.99 11.81 -1.38
CA ALA A 75 -0.12 12.71 -0.62
C ALA A 75 -0.78 13.13 0.70
N MET A 76 -2.06 13.46 0.64
CA MET A 76 -2.82 13.91 1.80
C MET A 76 -2.96 12.79 2.85
N VAL A 77 -3.29 11.58 2.44
CA VAL A 77 -3.43 10.46 3.37
C VAL A 77 -2.10 10.12 4.01
N HIS A 78 -1.00 10.23 3.26
CA HIS A 78 0.34 10.06 3.82
C HIS A 78 0.65 11.11 4.89
N GLU A 79 0.36 12.35 4.61
CA GLU A 79 0.57 13.44 5.56
C GLU A 79 -0.31 13.29 6.79
N TRP A 80 -1.58 12.98 6.58
CA TRP A 80 -2.51 12.72 7.66
C TRP A 80 -2.03 11.59 8.57
N ALA A 81 -1.64 10.46 8.00
CA ALA A 81 -1.17 9.32 8.77
C ALA A 81 0.12 9.65 9.54
N LEU A 82 1.01 10.42 8.93
CA LEU A 82 2.26 10.81 9.55
C LEU A 82 2.00 11.74 10.75
N THR A 83 1.14 12.72 10.59
CA THR A 83 0.86 13.72 11.63
C THR A 83 -0.04 13.20 12.74
N ASN A 84 -0.75 12.11 12.50
CA ASN A 84 -1.64 11.51 13.49
C ASN A 84 -1.04 10.25 14.12
N GLY A 85 0.24 10.29 14.41
CA GLY A 85 0.92 9.24 15.16
C GLY A 85 1.84 8.36 14.32
N GLY A 86 2.07 8.71 13.07
CA GLY A 86 2.96 7.94 12.19
C GLY A 86 2.38 6.60 11.80
N ILE A 87 1.06 6.54 11.62
CA ILE A 87 0.36 5.29 11.34
C ILE A 87 0.39 4.86 9.88
N ASN A 88 1.34 5.39 9.10
CA ASN A 88 1.42 5.09 7.66
C ASN A 88 1.46 3.61 7.34
N ALA A 89 2.24 2.84 8.11
CA ALA A 89 2.34 1.40 7.89
C ALA A 89 1.02 0.68 8.17
N GLN A 90 0.28 1.14 9.19
CA GLN A 90 -1.01 0.57 9.53
C GLN A 90 -2.06 0.92 8.47
N VAL A 91 -2.02 2.15 7.95
CA VAL A 91 -2.91 2.56 6.85
C VAL A 91 -2.61 1.75 5.60
N LEU A 92 -1.33 1.50 5.33
CA LEU A 92 -0.95 0.64 4.20
C LEU A 92 -1.53 -0.78 4.37
N ALA A 93 -1.51 -1.31 5.58
CA ALA A 93 -2.03 -2.64 5.86
C ALA A 93 -3.57 -2.69 5.86
N ASP A 94 -4.23 -1.57 6.14
CA ASP A 94 -5.68 -1.46 6.21
C ASP A 94 -6.15 -0.16 5.55
N LYS A 95 -6.06 -0.10 4.24
CA LYS A 95 -6.45 1.10 3.48
C LYS A 95 -7.92 1.48 3.68
N ALA A 96 -8.75 0.49 3.96
CA ALA A 96 -10.17 0.71 4.19
C ALA A 96 -10.45 1.60 5.41
N VAL A 97 -9.45 1.83 6.26
CA VAL A 97 -9.60 2.75 7.39
C VAL A 97 -9.97 4.15 6.91
N VAL A 98 -9.46 4.56 5.74
CA VAL A 98 -9.73 5.91 5.22
C VAL A 98 -11.23 6.08 4.91
N ASP A 99 -11.84 5.05 4.33
CA ASP A 99 -13.29 5.07 4.07
C ASP A 99 -14.08 5.02 5.38
N ARG A 100 -13.71 4.13 6.31
CA ARG A 100 -14.43 4.00 7.56
C ARG A 100 -14.48 5.33 8.33
N VAL A 101 -13.32 5.95 8.51
CA VAL A 101 -13.26 7.18 9.31
C VAL A 101 -13.95 8.35 8.63
N THR A 102 -13.87 8.45 7.31
CA THR A 102 -14.54 9.54 6.59
C THR A 102 -16.05 9.32 6.51
N LEU A 103 -16.51 8.09 6.34
CA LEU A 103 -17.93 7.79 6.36
C LEU A 103 -18.57 8.09 7.72
N GLU A 104 -17.81 7.85 8.81
CA GLU A 104 -18.31 8.15 10.15
C GLU A 104 -18.27 9.64 10.48
N ALA A 105 -17.18 10.29 10.13
CA ALA A 105 -16.94 11.67 10.54
C ALA A 105 -17.47 12.71 9.56
N CYS A 106 -17.53 12.39 8.26
CA CYS A 106 -17.91 13.35 7.22
C CYS A 106 -18.34 12.64 5.93
N SER A 107 -19.44 11.92 5.99
CA SER A 107 -19.91 11.13 4.84
C SER A 107 -20.15 11.99 3.58
N ASP A 108 -20.53 13.23 3.75
CA ASP A 108 -20.72 14.19 2.66
C ASP A 108 -19.41 14.43 1.90
N VAL A 109 -18.30 14.59 2.65
CA VAL A 109 -16.96 14.80 2.07
C VAL A 109 -16.49 13.52 1.38
N HIS A 110 -16.72 12.37 2.02
CA HIS A 110 -16.39 11.08 1.44
C HIS A 110 -17.09 10.88 0.09
N ASP A 111 -18.41 11.06 0.07
CA ASP A 111 -19.20 10.83 -1.14
C ASP A 111 -18.81 11.79 -2.27
N GLU A 112 -18.47 13.01 -1.93
CA GLU A 112 -18.04 13.97 -2.92
C GLU A 112 -16.64 13.65 -3.44
N ALA A 113 -15.76 13.20 -2.58
CA ALA A 113 -14.40 12.83 -2.95
C ALA A 113 -14.40 11.63 -3.91
N VAL A 114 -15.11 10.55 -3.57
CA VAL A 114 -15.14 9.37 -4.45
C VAL A 114 -15.75 9.72 -5.80
N ARG A 115 -16.74 10.64 -5.82
CA ARG A 115 -17.34 11.09 -7.07
C ARG A 115 -16.38 11.93 -7.89
N ALA A 116 -15.68 12.86 -7.26
CA ALA A 116 -14.72 13.74 -7.94
C ALA A 116 -13.52 12.96 -8.48
N LEU A 117 -13.14 11.91 -7.79
CA LEU A 117 -11.99 11.09 -8.14
C LEU A 117 -12.35 9.87 -9.00
N GLU A 118 -13.62 9.67 -9.27
CA GLU A 118 -14.13 8.53 -10.03
C GLU A 118 -13.64 7.21 -9.44
N LEU A 119 -13.81 7.05 -8.12
CA LEU A 119 -13.40 5.88 -7.36
C LEU A 119 -14.63 5.17 -6.81
N PRO A 120 -14.56 3.83 -6.63
CA PRO A 120 -15.61 3.11 -5.91
C PRO A 120 -15.55 3.37 -4.40
N ASP A 121 -14.33 3.63 -3.90
CA ASP A 121 -14.03 3.96 -2.51
C ASP A 121 -12.68 4.65 -2.45
N LEU A 122 -12.38 5.32 -1.35
CA LEU A 122 -11.12 6.05 -1.21
C LEU A 122 -9.91 5.11 -1.17
N ALA A 123 -10.07 3.94 -0.54
CA ALA A 123 -9.01 2.94 -0.45
C ALA A 123 -8.50 2.52 -1.82
N SER A 124 -9.37 2.44 -2.81
CA SER A 124 -9.01 2.08 -4.18
C SER A 124 -8.11 3.12 -4.85
N GLY A 125 -8.15 4.34 -4.39
CA GLY A 125 -7.32 5.41 -4.91
C GLY A 125 -5.94 5.49 -4.27
N LEU A 126 -5.70 4.71 -3.22
CA LEU A 126 -4.45 4.76 -2.49
C LEU A 126 -3.42 3.81 -3.09
N ALA A 127 -2.32 4.37 -3.56
CA ALA A 127 -1.27 3.64 -4.27
C ALA A 127 -0.03 3.49 -3.38
N PHE A 128 -0.20 3.00 -2.17
CA PHE A 128 0.94 2.74 -1.30
C PHE A 128 1.62 1.45 -1.71
#